data_bfabada04051d118ae807ae0a934b1d0
#
_entry.id   bfabada04051d118ae807ae0a934b1d0
#
_cell.length_a   1.000
_cell.length_b   1.000
_cell.length_c   1.000
_cell.angle_alpha   90.00
_cell.angle_beta   90.00
_cell.angle_gamma   90.00
#
_symmetry.space_group_name_H-M   'P 1'
#
loop_
_entity.id
_entity.type
_entity.pdbx_description
1 polymer ?
#
loop_
_entity_poly.entity_id
_entity_poly.type
_entity_poly.pdbx_seq_one_letter_code
_entity_poly.pdbx_strand_id
1 'polypeptide(L)'
;VKQYALEKDLHLLQPEKLKDEVFLSELRKLKADVQVVVAFRMLPEVVWSMPGKGTFNLHSSLLPQYRGAAPINWAIINGEKETGVTTFFLSHEIDTGEIIFREKTEISESDNAETLHDRLMVMGAALVKKTIDAILEDNTKVIPQEELVGSEIVLKPAPKIFTETCKIDWNRKSAEIFNFIRGLSPYPAAWTELQRHESDETLRIKLFASEKIALTEDYKINSLTPGTIITDNKTYIDVATGDGLLRITDLQLSGKKRMKSVDFLNGYKLDNKDRFQ
;
A
#
# COMPACT_ATOMS: atom_id res chain seq x y z
N VAL A 1 0.68 -12.93 -13.57
CA VAL A 1 1.93 -12.86 -14.34
C VAL A 1 2.27 -14.22 -14.95
N LYS A 2 2.49 -15.30 -14.13
CA LYS A 2 2.85 -16.63 -14.63
C LYS A 2 1.87 -17.15 -15.69
N GLN A 3 0.58 -17.15 -15.40
CA GLN A 3 -0.45 -17.63 -16.33
C GLN A 3 -0.43 -16.86 -17.65
N TYR A 4 -0.32 -15.53 -17.59
CA TYR A 4 -0.20 -14.69 -18.78
C TYR A 4 1.06 -15.00 -19.61
N ALA A 5 2.20 -15.24 -18.94
CA ALA A 5 3.42 -15.63 -19.64
C ALA A 5 3.25 -16.94 -20.39
N LEU A 6 2.59 -17.94 -19.78
CA LEU A 6 2.30 -19.22 -20.43
C LEU A 6 1.30 -19.07 -21.59
N GLU A 7 0.26 -18.27 -21.43
CA GLU A 7 -0.73 -17.98 -22.50
C GLU A 7 -0.11 -17.25 -23.70
N LYS A 8 0.96 -16.49 -23.47
CA LYS A 8 1.69 -15.75 -24.51
C LYS A 8 2.95 -16.46 -25.01
N ASP A 9 3.16 -17.70 -24.59
CA ASP A 9 4.36 -18.50 -24.92
C ASP A 9 5.67 -17.76 -24.63
N LEU A 10 5.68 -16.99 -23.53
CA LEU A 10 6.89 -16.31 -23.08
C LEU A 10 7.78 -17.27 -22.29
N HIS A 11 9.09 -17.18 -22.53
CA HIS A 11 10.05 -18.00 -21.79
C HIS A 11 9.98 -17.69 -20.29
N LEU A 12 9.70 -18.71 -19.47
CA LEU A 12 9.43 -18.56 -18.05
C LEU A 12 10.53 -19.26 -17.21
N LEU A 13 11.25 -18.48 -16.40
CA LEU A 13 12.21 -18.98 -15.42
C LEU A 13 11.68 -18.71 -14.00
N GLN A 14 11.67 -19.74 -13.16
CA GLN A 14 11.18 -19.66 -11.77
C GLN A 14 12.20 -20.30 -10.80
N PRO A 15 13.40 -19.71 -10.64
CA PRO A 15 14.41 -20.29 -9.76
C PRO A 15 14.03 -20.11 -8.29
N GLU A 16 14.28 -21.12 -7.46
CA GLU A 16 14.22 -20.99 -6.01
C GLU A 16 15.33 -20.09 -5.48
N LYS A 17 16.55 -20.27 -6.06
CA LYS A 17 17.74 -19.49 -5.72
C LYS A 17 18.21 -18.68 -6.92
N LEU A 18 18.28 -17.37 -6.77
CA LEU A 18 18.70 -16.45 -7.84
C LEU A 18 20.22 -16.53 -8.18
N LYS A 19 20.99 -17.23 -7.36
CA LYS A 19 22.43 -17.48 -7.59
C LYS A 19 22.71 -18.89 -8.11
N ASP A 20 21.67 -19.66 -8.47
CA ASP A 20 21.83 -20.97 -9.06
C ASP A 20 22.50 -20.89 -10.44
N GLU A 21 23.53 -21.70 -10.67
CA GLU A 21 24.34 -21.63 -11.90
C GLU A 21 23.55 -22.05 -13.15
N VAL A 22 22.60 -22.97 -13.02
CA VAL A 22 21.74 -23.38 -14.15
C VAL A 22 20.85 -22.20 -14.55
N PHE A 23 20.20 -21.58 -13.57
CA PHE A 23 19.41 -20.37 -13.80
C PHE A 23 20.24 -19.24 -14.40
N LEU A 24 21.41 -18.95 -13.85
CA LEU A 24 22.29 -17.89 -14.37
C LEU A 24 22.74 -18.18 -15.81
N SER A 25 23.03 -19.45 -16.13
CA SER A 25 23.38 -19.87 -17.48
C SER A 25 22.23 -19.69 -18.46
N GLU A 26 21.01 -20.07 -18.07
CA GLU A 26 19.81 -19.87 -18.89
C GLU A 26 19.49 -18.39 -19.12
N LEU A 27 19.60 -17.58 -18.06
CA LEU A 27 19.37 -16.14 -18.16
C LEU A 27 20.39 -15.47 -19.10
N ARG A 28 21.68 -15.83 -19.03
CA ARG A 28 22.73 -15.32 -19.94
C ARG A 28 22.46 -15.68 -21.41
N LYS A 29 21.89 -16.87 -21.69
CA LYS A 29 21.57 -17.30 -23.05
C LYS A 29 20.50 -16.42 -23.72
N LEU A 30 19.65 -15.73 -22.93
CA LEU A 30 18.65 -14.81 -23.47
C LEU A 30 19.28 -13.57 -24.11
N LYS A 31 20.53 -13.23 -23.75
CA LYS A 31 21.27 -12.06 -24.31
C LYS A 31 20.43 -10.79 -24.31
N ALA A 32 19.70 -10.55 -23.20
CA ALA A 32 18.87 -9.37 -23.07
C ALA A 32 19.71 -8.09 -23.07
N ASP A 33 19.34 -7.09 -23.87
CA ASP A 33 20.00 -5.78 -23.90
C ASP A 33 19.65 -4.95 -22.65
N VAL A 34 18.42 -5.09 -22.15
CA VAL A 34 17.89 -4.39 -20.98
C VAL A 34 17.06 -5.36 -20.12
N GLN A 35 17.06 -5.13 -18.83
CA GLN A 35 16.25 -5.91 -17.88
C GLN A 35 15.30 -4.99 -17.09
N VAL A 36 14.06 -5.42 -16.93
CA VAL A 36 13.03 -4.69 -16.18
C VAL A 36 12.68 -5.45 -14.92
N VAL A 37 12.68 -4.76 -13.79
CA VAL A 37 12.30 -5.30 -12.49
C VAL A 37 11.02 -4.64 -12.02
N VAL A 38 10.03 -5.44 -11.64
CA VAL A 38 8.76 -4.96 -11.08
C VAL A 38 8.38 -5.83 -9.90
N ALA A 39 8.17 -5.22 -8.73
CA ALA A 39 7.71 -5.88 -7.52
C ALA A 39 8.47 -7.18 -7.20
N PHE A 40 9.78 -7.11 -7.09
CA PHE A 40 10.62 -8.28 -6.91
C PHE A 40 11.38 -8.25 -5.57
N ARG A 41 11.82 -9.44 -5.12
CA ARG A 41 12.78 -9.54 -4.02
C ARG A 41 14.13 -9.00 -4.46
N MET A 42 15.02 -8.66 -3.51
CA MET A 42 16.36 -8.17 -3.82
C MET A 42 17.08 -9.09 -4.83
N LEU A 43 17.46 -8.54 -5.97
CA LEU A 43 18.23 -9.23 -7.00
C LEU A 43 19.71 -9.20 -6.66
N PRO A 44 20.45 -10.33 -6.73
CA PRO A 44 21.89 -10.31 -6.60
C PRO A 44 22.54 -9.58 -7.78
N GLU A 45 23.68 -8.95 -7.54
CA GLU A 45 24.42 -8.20 -8.56
C GLU A 45 24.69 -9.00 -9.83
N VAL A 46 25.08 -10.28 -9.68
CA VAL A 46 25.32 -11.19 -10.81
C VAL A 46 24.11 -11.33 -11.74
N VAL A 47 22.90 -11.00 -11.29
CA VAL A 47 21.67 -11.03 -12.12
C VAL A 47 21.42 -9.66 -12.73
N TRP A 48 21.41 -8.57 -11.93
CA TRP A 48 21.04 -7.27 -12.46
C TRP A 48 22.15 -6.58 -13.26
N SER A 49 23.39 -6.99 -13.15
CA SER A 49 24.51 -6.46 -13.95
C SER A 49 24.70 -7.15 -15.30
N MET A 50 23.88 -8.16 -15.65
CA MET A 50 24.04 -8.91 -16.91
C MET A 50 23.78 -8.11 -18.19
N PRO A 51 22.71 -7.30 -18.28
CA PRO A 51 22.37 -6.60 -19.52
C PRO A 51 23.33 -5.46 -19.82
N GLY A 52 23.76 -5.35 -21.09
CA GLY A 52 24.72 -4.31 -21.50
C GLY A 52 24.19 -2.88 -21.38
N LYS A 53 22.86 -2.69 -21.49
CA LYS A 53 22.19 -1.40 -21.33
C LYS A 53 21.59 -1.21 -19.91
N GLY A 54 21.85 -2.14 -18.99
CA GLY A 54 21.50 -2.06 -17.59
C GLY A 54 20.14 -2.66 -17.22
N THR A 55 19.88 -2.65 -15.93
CA THR A 55 18.63 -3.11 -15.32
C THR A 55 17.96 -1.94 -14.62
N PHE A 56 16.69 -1.72 -14.87
CA PHE A 56 15.91 -0.69 -14.19
C PHE A 56 14.71 -1.28 -13.46
N ASN A 57 14.24 -0.58 -12.44
CA ASN A 57 13.04 -0.93 -11.67
C ASN A 57 11.93 0.08 -11.94
N LEU A 58 10.68 -0.41 -11.92
CA LEU A 58 9.48 0.40 -11.76
C LEU A 58 9.08 0.41 -10.28
N HIS A 59 9.12 1.59 -9.66
CA HIS A 59 8.73 1.81 -8.27
C HIS A 59 7.45 2.65 -8.18
N SER A 60 6.55 2.28 -7.27
CA SER A 60 5.23 2.89 -7.15
C SER A 60 5.23 4.07 -6.17
N SER A 61 6.19 4.99 -6.32
CA SER A 61 6.22 6.28 -5.65
C SER A 61 6.96 7.32 -6.49
N LEU A 62 6.93 8.57 -6.05
CA LEU A 62 7.80 9.63 -6.57
C LEU A 62 9.14 9.60 -5.80
N LEU A 63 10.07 8.73 -6.20
CA LEU A 63 11.40 8.68 -5.59
C LEU A 63 12.07 10.07 -5.57
N PRO A 64 12.80 10.42 -4.51
CA PRO A 64 13.30 9.57 -3.41
C PRO A 64 12.33 9.32 -2.26
N GLN A 65 11.08 9.81 -2.31
CA GLN A 65 10.07 9.54 -1.30
C GLN A 65 9.57 8.09 -1.37
N TYR A 66 9.31 7.49 -0.22
CA TYR A 66 8.70 6.16 -0.10
C TYR A 66 9.53 5.03 -0.72
N ARG A 67 10.87 5.07 -0.54
CA ARG A 67 11.73 3.90 -0.79
C ARG A 67 11.29 2.75 0.10
N GLY A 68 11.22 1.52 -0.45
CA GLY A 68 10.91 0.31 0.29
C GLY A 68 9.75 -0.52 -0.24
N ALA A 69 9.18 -1.38 0.61
CA ALA A 69 8.35 -2.50 0.18
C ALA A 69 6.86 -2.17 -0.04
N ALA A 70 6.33 -1.05 0.52
CA ALA A 70 4.90 -0.76 0.51
C ALA A 70 4.60 0.73 0.19
N PRO A 71 5.16 1.30 -0.90
CA PRO A 71 5.05 2.73 -1.19
C PRO A 71 3.60 3.21 -1.37
N ILE A 72 2.74 2.43 -2.03
CA ILE A 72 1.33 2.75 -2.27
C ILE A 72 0.58 2.90 -0.94
N ASN A 73 0.74 1.92 -0.05
CA ASN A 73 0.08 1.93 1.26
C ASN A 73 0.51 3.13 2.10
N TRP A 74 1.83 3.35 2.20
CA TRP A 74 2.37 4.41 3.04
C TRP A 74 2.06 5.82 2.53
N ALA A 75 1.98 6.04 1.23
CA ALA A 75 1.52 7.32 0.68
C ALA A 75 0.09 7.64 1.15
N ILE A 76 -0.81 6.67 1.12
CA ILE A 76 -2.20 6.85 1.59
C ILE A 76 -2.26 7.00 3.12
N ILE A 77 -1.58 6.11 3.87
CA ILE A 77 -1.55 6.12 5.34
C ILE A 77 -1.07 7.48 5.86
N ASN A 78 -0.05 8.05 5.23
CA ASN A 78 0.51 9.34 5.61
C ASN A 78 -0.32 10.54 5.10
N GLY A 79 -1.43 10.28 4.39
CA GLY A 79 -2.35 11.33 3.92
C GLY A 79 -1.80 12.20 2.80
N GLU A 80 -0.85 11.66 2.01
CA GLU A 80 -0.36 12.37 0.84
C GLU A 80 -1.49 12.68 -0.14
N LYS A 81 -1.35 13.80 -0.85
CA LYS A 81 -2.32 14.24 -1.86
C LYS A 81 -1.90 13.87 -3.27
N GLU A 82 -0.63 13.51 -3.45
CA GLU A 82 -0.09 13.01 -4.71
C GLU A 82 0.92 11.90 -4.46
N THR A 83 1.08 11.05 -5.45
CA THR A 83 2.12 10.03 -5.57
C THR A 83 2.42 9.82 -7.05
N GLY A 84 3.05 8.72 -7.41
CA GLY A 84 3.32 8.43 -8.81
C GLY A 84 4.08 7.13 -9.01
N VAL A 85 4.70 7.04 -10.17
CA VAL A 85 5.58 5.95 -10.55
C VAL A 85 6.94 6.50 -10.98
N THR A 86 7.99 5.77 -10.67
CA THR A 86 9.38 6.13 -11.02
C THR A 86 10.06 4.93 -11.66
N THR A 87 10.74 5.15 -12.79
CA THR A 87 11.74 4.20 -13.31
C THR A 87 13.13 4.70 -12.99
N PHE A 88 13.99 3.80 -12.50
CA PHE A 88 15.36 4.12 -12.09
C PHE A 88 16.29 2.92 -12.30
N PHE A 89 17.55 3.15 -12.60
CA PHE A 89 18.54 2.08 -12.72
C PHE A 89 18.82 1.45 -11.36
N LEU A 90 19.04 0.13 -11.34
CA LEU A 90 19.42 -0.55 -10.11
C LEU A 90 20.83 -0.16 -9.68
N SER A 91 21.02 -0.08 -8.37
CA SER A 91 22.29 0.12 -7.70
C SER A 91 22.44 -0.89 -6.54
N HIS A 92 23.55 -0.84 -5.81
CA HIS A 92 23.78 -1.72 -4.66
C HIS A 92 22.83 -1.49 -3.50
N GLU A 93 22.38 -0.25 -3.31
CA GLU A 93 21.44 0.11 -2.25
C GLU A 93 19.98 0.08 -2.76
N ILE A 94 19.06 -0.29 -1.87
CA ILE A 94 17.64 -0.45 -2.21
C ILE A 94 17.04 0.90 -2.60
N ASP A 95 16.47 0.96 -3.81
CA ASP A 95 15.71 2.08 -4.37
C ASP A 95 16.46 3.42 -4.40
N THR A 96 17.82 3.39 -4.52
CA THR A 96 18.67 4.59 -4.53
C THR A 96 19.28 4.93 -5.89
N GLY A 97 19.15 4.08 -6.90
CA GLY A 97 19.73 4.31 -8.21
C GLY A 97 19.18 5.56 -8.92
N GLU A 98 19.87 5.95 -9.99
CA GLU A 98 19.57 7.16 -10.77
C GLU A 98 18.20 7.06 -11.46
N ILE A 99 17.38 8.11 -11.33
CA ILE A 99 16.05 8.18 -11.89
C ILE A 99 16.12 8.42 -13.40
N ILE A 100 15.34 7.63 -14.16
CA ILE A 100 15.18 7.79 -15.61
C ILE A 100 13.94 8.66 -15.89
N PHE A 101 12.77 8.26 -15.38
CA PHE A 101 11.54 9.01 -15.51
C PHE A 101 10.70 8.94 -14.25
N ARG A 102 9.84 9.98 -14.05
CA ARG A 102 8.79 10.01 -13.04
C ARG A 102 7.50 10.50 -13.65
N GLU A 103 6.39 9.96 -13.19
CA GLU A 103 5.05 10.41 -13.56
C GLU A 103 4.18 10.45 -12.31
N LYS A 104 3.46 11.57 -12.11
CA LYS A 104 2.67 11.81 -10.90
C LYS A 104 1.18 11.63 -11.12
N THR A 105 0.47 11.29 -10.06
CA THR A 105 -0.99 11.24 -9.99
C THR A 105 -1.48 11.73 -8.63
N GLU A 106 -2.71 12.22 -8.58
CA GLU A 106 -3.37 12.60 -7.33
C GLU A 106 -3.79 11.36 -6.52
N ILE A 107 -3.88 11.53 -5.21
CA ILE A 107 -4.53 10.61 -4.28
C ILE A 107 -5.81 11.27 -3.78
N SER A 108 -6.96 10.82 -4.26
CA SER A 108 -8.26 11.34 -3.82
C SER A 108 -8.67 10.78 -2.46
N GLU A 109 -9.66 11.40 -1.80
CA GLU A 109 -10.20 10.85 -0.55
C GLU A 109 -10.95 9.52 -0.74
N SER A 110 -11.44 9.25 -1.94
CA SER A 110 -12.10 7.99 -2.29
C SER A 110 -11.11 6.87 -2.64
N ASP A 111 -9.81 7.18 -2.83
CA ASP A 111 -8.81 6.16 -3.10
C ASP A 111 -8.53 5.31 -1.86
N ASN A 112 -8.41 4.00 -2.10
CA ASN A 112 -7.78 3.05 -1.19
C ASN A 112 -6.53 2.45 -1.85
N ALA A 113 -5.85 1.52 -1.17
CA ALA A 113 -4.64 0.93 -1.72
C ALA A 113 -4.87 0.18 -3.04
N GLU A 114 -6.04 -0.45 -3.23
CA GLU A 114 -6.39 -1.17 -4.45
C GLU A 114 -6.62 -0.22 -5.64
N THR A 115 -7.49 0.80 -5.46
CA THR A 115 -7.80 1.73 -6.55
C THR A 115 -6.58 2.53 -7.00
N LEU A 116 -5.73 2.92 -6.05
CA LEU A 116 -4.47 3.60 -6.36
C LEU A 116 -3.49 2.64 -7.04
N HIS A 117 -3.37 1.39 -6.57
CA HIS A 117 -2.54 0.36 -7.21
C HIS A 117 -2.94 0.17 -8.68
N ASP A 118 -4.24 0.03 -8.97
CA ASP A 118 -4.72 -0.22 -10.33
C ASP A 118 -4.42 0.95 -11.26
N ARG A 119 -4.54 2.18 -10.76
CA ARG A 119 -4.15 3.39 -11.50
C ARG A 119 -2.64 3.41 -11.76
N LEU A 120 -1.82 3.18 -10.75
CA LEU A 120 -0.36 3.17 -10.87
C LEU A 120 0.15 2.02 -11.75
N MET A 121 -0.56 0.89 -11.79
CA MET A 121 -0.25 -0.24 -12.67
C MET A 121 -0.35 0.17 -14.16
N VAL A 122 -1.40 0.89 -14.54
CA VAL A 122 -1.59 1.37 -15.92
C VAL A 122 -0.54 2.42 -16.27
N MET A 123 -0.32 3.40 -15.40
CA MET A 123 0.71 4.42 -15.56
C MET A 123 2.11 3.81 -15.65
N GLY A 124 2.41 2.87 -14.76
CA GLY A 124 3.69 2.17 -14.71
C GLY A 124 3.98 1.39 -15.99
N ALA A 125 2.99 0.71 -16.55
CA ALA A 125 3.15 -0.02 -17.80
C ALA A 125 3.53 0.91 -18.97
N ALA A 126 2.89 2.08 -19.06
CA ALA A 126 3.22 3.09 -20.06
C ALA A 126 4.63 3.67 -19.84
N LEU A 127 4.98 3.95 -18.56
CA LEU A 127 6.28 4.49 -18.22
C LEU A 127 7.42 3.48 -18.48
N VAL A 128 7.21 2.19 -18.20
CA VAL A 128 8.18 1.12 -18.52
C VAL A 128 8.44 1.08 -20.03
N LYS A 129 7.39 1.11 -20.86
CA LYS A 129 7.57 1.13 -22.32
C LYS A 129 8.40 2.34 -22.76
N LYS A 130 8.05 3.54 -22.30
CA LYS A 130 8.79 4.77 -22.58
C LYS A 130 10.25 4.66 -22.15
N THR A 131 10.51 4.05 -21.00
CA THR A 131 11.86 3.85 -20.47
C THR A 131 12.69 2.91 -21.33
N ILE A 132 12.09 1.79 -21.77
CA ILE A 132 12.75 0.84 -22.67
C ILE A 132 13.13 1.53 -23.99
N ASP A 133 12.19 2.24 -24.61
CA ASP A 133 12.40 2.95 -25.87
C ASP A 133 13.59 3.93 -25.73
N ALA A 134 13.61 4.75 -24.68
CA ALA A 134 14.68 5.71 -24.41
C ALA A 134 16.05 5.05 -24.16
N ILE A 135 16.10 3.93 -23.45
CA ILE A 135 17.34 3.18 -23.20
C ILE A 135 17.88 2.58 -24.51
N LEU A 136 17.01 2.01 -25.35
CA LEU A 136 17.41 1.40 -26.60
C LEU A 136 17.93 2.43 -27.61
N GLU A 137 17.39 3.64 -27.59
CA GLU A 137 17.81 4.78 -28.41
C GLU A 137 19.03 5.53 -27.87
N ASP A 138 19.61 5.09 -26.76
CA ASP A 138 20.70 5.78 -26.03
C ASP A 138 20.36 7.26 -25.69
N ASN A 139 19.07 7.54 -25.44
CA ASN A 139 18.54 8.88 -25.16
C ASN A 139 18.00 9.00 -23.72
N THR A 140 18.70 8.43 -22.75
CA THR A 140 18.35 8.54 -21.34
C THR A 140 19.15 9.68 -20.67
N LYS A 141 18.42 10.60 -20.01
CA LYS A 141 19.00 11.56 -19.08
C LYS A 141 18.64 11.12 -17.68
N VAL A 142 19.64 10.62 -16.95
CA VAL A 142 19.44 10.19 -15.57
C VAL A 142 19.63 11.33 -14.59
N ILE A 143 18.93 11.26 -13.48
CA ILE A 143 18.97 12.26 -12.40
C ILE A 143 19.34 11.52 -11.10
N PRO A 144 20.47 11.86 -10.47
CA PRO A 144 20.79 11.39 -9.13
C PRO A 144 19.67 11.78 -8.15
N GLN A 145 19.27 10.84 -7.30
CA GLN A 145 18.14 11.11 -6.37
C GLN A 145 18.47 12.22 -5.37
N GLU A 146 19.74 12.40 -5.03
CA GLU A 146 20.24 13.44 -4.13
C GLU A 146 19.95 14.85 -4.66
N GLU A 147 19.95 15.06 -5.97
CA GLU A 147 19.61 16.34 -6.60
C GLU A 147 18.14 16.75 -6.43
N LEU A 148 17.28 15.76 -6.09
CA LEU A 148 15.86 15.98 -5.88
C LEU A 148 15.51 16.19 -4.40
N VAL A 149 16.47 16.01 -3.50
CA VAL A 149 16.28 16.23 -2.07
C VAL A 149 16.74 17.66 -1.73
N GLY A 150 15.78 18.57 -1.62
CA GLY A 150 16.07 19.89 -1.05
C GLY A 150 16.41 19.79 0.44
N SER A 151 17.16 20.74 0.97
CA SER A 151 17.62 20.75 2.38
C SER A 151 16.50 20.67 3.43
N GLU A 152 15.25 20.95 3.05
CA GLU A 152 14.08 20.96 3.94
C GLU A 152 13.16 19.72 3.75
N ILE A 153 13.45 18.83 2.78
CA ILE A 153 12.59 17.69 2.47
C ILE A 153 12.94 16.52 3.39
N VAL A 154 11.99 16.14 4.25
CA VAL A 154 12.09 14.92 5.06
C VAL A 154 11.67 13.72 4.19
N LEU A 155 12.59 12.78 3.99
CA LEU A 155 12.30 11.55 3.28
C LEU A 155 11.50 10.60 4.16
N LYS A 156 10.36 10.13 3.65
CA LYS A 156 9.49 9.15 4.30
C LYS A 156 9.77 7.76 3.74
N PRO A 157 10.13 6.78 4.56
CA PRO A 157 10.31 5.40 4.10
C PRO A 157 8.98 4.69 3.90
N ALA A 158 9.00 3.59 3.14
CA ALA A 158 7.87 2.69 2.94
C ALA A 158 8.20 1.25 3.39
N PRO A 159 8.38 1.00 4.68
CA PRO A 159 8.74 -0.31 5.19
C PRO A 159 7.67 -1.35 4.89
N LYS A 160 8.06 -2.62 4.94
CA LYS A 160 7.14 -3.74 4.80
C LYS A 160 6.07 -3.69 5.91
N ILE A 161 4.82 -3.91 5.51
CA ILE A 161 3.67 -3.96 6.42
C ILE A 161 3.45 -5.41 6.86
N PHE A 162 3.31 -5.60 8.16
CA PHE A 162 3.00 -6.88 8.79
C PHE A 162 1.61 -6.83 9.41
N THR A 163 0.95 -7.98 9.53
CA THR A 163 -0.40 -8.05 10.08
C THR A 163 -0.51 -7.44 11.48
N GLU A 164 0.53 -7.62 12.30
CA GLU A 164 0.60 -7.12 13.67
C GLU A 164 0.59 -5.59 13.72
N THR A 165 1.24 -4.93 12.75
CA THR A 165 1.28 -3.47 12.67
C THR A 165 0.04 -2.86 12.04
N CYS A 166 -0.95 -3.67 11.66
CA CYS A 166 -2.23 -3.21 11.10
C CYS A 166 -3.32 -3.03 12.16
N LYS A 167 -3.01 -3.19 13.46
CA LYS A 167 -3.94 -2.88 14.55
C LYS A 167 -4.19 -1.37 14.61
N ILE A 168 -5.47 -0.99 14.71
CA ILE A 168 -5.87 0.41 14.81
C ILE A 168 -5.59 0.91 16.22
N ASP A 169 -4.93 2.06 16.33
CA ASP A 169 -4.85 2.84 17.56
C ASP A 169 -5.92 3.93 17.54
N TRP A 170 -6.99 3.71 18.26
CA TRP A 170 -8.13 4.63 18.31
C TRP A 170 -7.82 5.97 19.00
N ASN A 171 -6.68 6.10 19.71
CA ASN A 171 -6.24 7.38 20.28
C ASN A 171 -5.72 8.36 19.23
N ARG A 172 -5.46 7.90 18.02
CA ARG A 172 -5.05 8.77 16.91
C ARG A 172 -6.22 9.61 16.41
N LYS A 173 -5.90 10.64 15.60
CA LYS A 173 -6.91 11.51 14.99
C LYS A 173 -7.76 10.77 13.97
N SER A 174 -9.00 11.17 13.84
CA SER A 174 -9.96 10.61 12.86
C SER A 174 -9.38 10.56 11.44
N ALA A 175 -8.72 11.64 11.01
CA ALA A 175 -8.12 11.71 9.67
C ALA A 175 -6.98 10.69 9.48
N GLU A 176 -6.19 10.42 10.53
CA GLU A 176 -5.11 9.44 10.48
C GLU A 176 -5.64 8.01 10.43
N ILE A 177 -6.65 7.69 11.25
CA ILE A 177 -7.29 6.37 11.27
C ILE A 177 -8.04 6.13 9.96
N PHE A 178 -8.72 7.13 9.41
CA PHE A 178 -9.34 7.07 8.09
C PHE A 178 -8.33 6.68 7.00
N ASN A 179 -7.20 7.39 6.95
CA ASN A 179 -6.13 7.10 6.00
C ASN A 179 -5.50 5.72 6.24
N PHE A 180 -5.35 5.30 7.50
CA PHE A 180 -4.82 4.00 7.86
C PHE A 180 -5.73 2.86 7.36
N ILE A 181 -7.05 2.97 7.56
CA ILE A 181 -8.03 1.98 7.09
C ILE A 181 -7.98 1.88 5.56
N ARG A 182 -8.11 3.00 4.84
CA ARG A 182 -8.12 2.99 3.37
C ARG A 182 -6.77 2.62 2.76
N GLY A 183 -5.66 2.99 3.40
CA GLY A 183 -4.30 2.66 2.97
C GLY A 183 -3.93 1.19 3.15
N LEU A 184 -4.66 0.46 3.99
CA LEU A 184 -4.52 -0.98 4.18
C LEU A 184 -5.60 -1.81 3.48
N SER A 185 -6.60 -1.18 2.88
CA SER A 185 -7.73 -1.85 2.23
C SER A 185 -7.43 -2.15 0.76
N PRO A 186 -7.75 -3.35 0.24
CA PRO A 186 -8.39 -4.48 0.95
C PRO A 186 -7.42 -5.40 1.68
N TYR A 187 -6.12 -5.28 1.45
CA TYR A 187 -5.10 -6.16 2.02
C TYR A 187 -3.86 -5.36 2.48
N PRO A 188 -3.32 -5.66 3.68
CA PRO A 188 -3.70 -6.73 4.62
C PRO A 188 -4.98 -6.48 5.42
N ALA A 189 -5.57 -5.30 5.32
CA ALA A 189 -6.67 -4.71 6.06
C ALA A 189 -6.27 -4.25 7.47
N ALA A 190 -6.72 -3.07 7.85
CA ALA A 190 -6.66 -2.60 9.22
C ALA A 190 -7.57 -3.48 10.11
N TRP A 191 -7.20 -3.67 11.36
CA TRP A 191 -8.00 -4.47 12.28
C TRP A 191 -8.03 -3.89 13.69
N THR A 192 -9.06 -4.28 14.42
CA THR A 192 -9.27 -3.94 15.81
C THR A 192 -9.84 -5.14 16.56
N GLU A 193 -9.87 -5.07 17.88
CA GLU A 193 -10.49 -6.04 18.74
C GLU A 193 -11.78 -5.46 19.32
N LEU A 194 -12.89 -6.17 19.14
CA LEU A 194 -14.15 -5.88 19.81
C LEU A 194 -14.17 -6.60 21.15
N GLN A 195 -14.07 -5.84 22.23
CA GLN A 195 -14.26 -6.34 23.58
C GLN A 195 -15.75 -6.27 23.93
N ARG A 196 -16.33 -7.41 24.24
CA ARG A 196 -17.72 -7.53 24.69
C ARG A 196 -17.82 -7.22 26.17
N HIS A 197 -18.83 -6.42 26.54
CA HIS A 197 -19.07 -6.09 27.94
C HIS A 197 -19.64 -7.26 28.76
N GLU A 198 -20.53 -8.05 28.14
CA GLU A 198 -21.24 -9.15 28.82
C GLU A 198 -20.42 -10.44 28.92
N SER A 199 -19.31 -10.52 28.23
CA SER A 199 -18.40 -11.68 28.24
C SER A 199 -16.96 -11.20 28.12
N ASP A 200 -16.01 -11.98 28.64
CA ASP A 200 -14.56 -11.72 28.44
C ASP A 200 -14.11 -12.05 27.00
N GLU A 201 -15.06 -12.20 26.07
CA GLU A 201 -14.78 -12.53 24.69
C GLU A 201 -14.24 -11.33 23.93
N THR A 202 -13.09 -11.52 23.28
CA THR A 202 -12.48 -10.56 22.38
C THR A 202 -12.57 -11.08 20.95
N LEU A 203 -13.19 -10.30 20.07
CA LEU A 203 -13.39 -10.68 18.67
C LEU A 203 -12.58 -9.79 17.74
N ARG A 204 -11.76 -10.39 16.90
CA ARG A 204 -11.02 -9.64 15.89
C ARG A 204 -11.92 -9.25 14.72
N ILE A 205 -11.91 -7.95 14.39
CA ILE A 205 -12.66 -7.37 13.29
C ILE A 205 -11.70 -6.65 12.35
N LYS A 206 -11.76 -6.95 11.06
CA LYS A 206 -11.08 -6.18 10.01
C LYS A 206 -11.99 -5.07 9.52
N LEU A 207 -11.41 -3.88 9.29
CA LEU A 207 -12.10 -2.71 8.77
C LEU A 207 -11.55 -2.38 7.37
N PHE A 208 -12.45 -2.18 6.40
CA PHE A 208 -12.09 -1.96 5.01
C PHE A 208 -12.46 -0.58 4.50
N ALA A 209 -13.49 0.03 5.09
CA ALA A 209 -13.91 1.38 4.75
C ALA A 209 -14.51 2.09 5.96
N SER A 210 -14.30 3.39 5.99
CA SER A 210 -14.86 4.31 6.98
C SER A 210 -15.15 5.67 6.35
N GLU A 211 -15.93 6.48 7.05
CA GLU A 211 -16.27 7.85 6.66
C GLU A 211 -15.97 8.80 7.81
N LYS A 212 -15.46 9.99 7.49
CA LYS A 212 -15.31 11.06 8.48
C LYS A 212 -16.67 11.67 8.76
N ILE A 213 -17.03 11.81 10.03
CA ILE A 213 -18.30 12.41 10.46
C ILE A 213 -18.03 13.86 10.86
N ALA A 214 -18.85 14.77 10.32
CA ALA A 214 -18.88 16.14 10.82
C ALA A 214 -19.45 16.14 12.24
N LEU A 215 -18.72 16.74 13.18
CA LEU A 215 -19.16 16.87 14.55
C LEU A 215 -20.27 17.88 14.63
N THR A 216 -21.43 17.49 15.15
CA THR A 216 -22.52 18.39 15.52
C THR A 216 -22.49 18.63 17.03
N GLU A 217 -23.11 19.72 17.50
CA GLU A 217 -23.17 20.06 18.95
C GLU A 217 -23.79 18.96 19.82
N ASP A 218 -24.57 18.05 19.22
CA ASP A 218 -25.19 16.93 19.90
C ASP A 218 -24.22 15.85 20.38
N TYR A 219 -23.02 15.78 19.77
CA TYR A 219 -22.00 14.84 20.20
C TYR A 219 -21.11 15.46 21.30
N LYS A 220 -21.33 15.05 22.55
CA LYS A 220 -20.43 15.39 23.69
C LYS A 220 -19.10 14.63 23.59
N ILE A 221 -18.32 14.90 22.55
CA ILE A 221 -17.09 14.16 22.21
C ILE A 221 -16.05 14.21 23.31
N ASN A 222 -15.93 15.34 23.99
CA ASN A 222 -14.95 15.53 25.08
C ASN A 222 -15.14 14.57 26.29
N SER A 223 -16.24 13.80 26.31
CA SER A 223 -16.51 12.78 27.32
C SER A 223 -16.35 11.32 26.84
N LEU A 224 -16.08 11.12 25.54
CA LEU A 224 -15.96 9.79 24.96
C LEU A 224 -14.51 9.30 25.00
N THR A 225 -14.30 8.12 25.52
CA THR A 225 -12.99 7.45 25.44
C THR A 225 -12.80 6.89 24.02
N PRO A 226 -11.62 7.07 23.40
CA PRO A 226 -11.32 6.46 22.11
C PRO A 226 -11.65 4.95 22.08
N GLY A 227 -12.21 4.47 20.97
CA GLY A 227 -12.72 3.10 20.84
C GLY A 227 -14.15 2.89 21.32
N THR A 228 -14.81 3.90 21.95
CA THR A 228 -16.23 3.81 22.30
C THR A 228 -17.08 3.71 21.05
N ILE A 229 -17.99 2.72 21.02
CA ILE A 229 -18.89 2.47 19.92
C ILE A 229 -20.22 3.19 20.18
N ILE A 230 -20.72 3.89 19.16
CA ILE A 230 -22.01 4.55 19.14
C ILE A 230 -22.82 3.96 17.96
N THR A 231 -23.98 3.39 18.25
CA THR A 231 -24.77 2.72 17.23
C THR A 231 -26.27 2.73 17.60
N ASP A 232 -27.12 2.76 16.61
CA ASP A 232 -28.57 2.49 16.75
C ASP A 232 -28.90 0.99 16.59
N ASN A 233 -27.87 0.15 16.39
CA ASN A 233 -27.99 -1.28 16.10
C ASN A 233 -28.80 -1.60 14.84
N LYS A 234 -28.89 -0.66 13.88
CA LYS A 234 -29.64 -0.81 12.63
C LYS A 234 -28.90 -0.24 11.43
N THR A 235 -28.45 1.03 11.51
CA THR A 235 -28.02 1.79 10.35
C THR A 235 -26.55 2.20 10.37
N TYR A 236 -25.93 2.38 11.55
CA TYR A 236 -24.57 2.88 11.63
C TYR A 236 -23.77 2.29 12.81
N ILE A 237 -22.45 2.33 12.65
CA ILE A 237 -21.46 2.07 13.70
C ILE A 237 -20.46 3.24 13.64
N ASP A 238 -20.55 4.13 14.62
CA ASP A 238 -19.62 5.24 14.79
C ASP A 238 -18.67 4.91 15.95
N VAL A 239 -17.41 5.27 15.81
CA VAL A 239 -16.37 4.96 16.80
C VAL A 239 -15.64 6.23 17.19
N ALA A 240 -15.50 6.45 18.49
CA ALA A 240 -14.77 7.58 19.03
C ALA A 240 -13.25 7.41 18.76
N THR A 241 -12.62 8.50 18.35
CA THR A 241 -11.20 8.60 18.07
C THR A 241 -10.55 9.65 19.00
N GLY A 242 -9.28 9.93 18.85
CA GLY A 242 -8.59 10.95 19.65
C GLY A 242 -9.11 12.37 19.49
N ASP A 243 -9.82 12.68 18.41
CA ASP A 243 -10.31 14.05 18.13
C ASP A 243 -11.72 14.11 17.51
N GLY A 244 -12.40 12.98 17.39
CA GLY A 244 -13.70 12.96 16.73
C GLY A 244 -14.35 11.59 16.63
N LEU A 245 -15.09 11.36 15.55
CA LEU A 245 -15.78 10.11 15.25
C LEU A 245 -15.45 9.64 13.84
N LEU A 246 -15.39 8.32 13.67
CA LEU A 246 -15.37 7.66 12.36
C LEU A 246 -16.55 6.70 12.24
N ARG A 247 -17.28 6.79 11.14
CA ARG A 247 -18.30 5.82 10.76
C ARG A 247 -17.66 4.65 10.05
N ILE A 248 -17.84 3.45 10.56
CA ILE A 248 -17.40 2.23 9.90
C ILE A 248 -18.49 1.80 8.91
N THR A 249 -18.10 1.63 7.65
CA THR A 249 -19.06 1.29 6.57
C THR A 249 -18.88 -0.13 6.02
N ASP A 250 -17.69 -0.72 6.21
CA ASP A 250 -17.38 -2.04 5.64
C ASP A 250 -16.40 -2.78 6.56
N LEU A 251 -16.77 -3.97 6.98
CA LEU A 251 -16.04 -4.74 7.98
C LEU A 251 -16.11 -6.25 7.74
N GLN A 252 -15.28 -6.99 8.48
CA GLN A 252 -15.28 -8.44 8.50
C GLN A 252 -14.98 -8.95 9.91
N LEU A 253 -15.95 -9.64 10.50
CA LEU A 253 -15.72 -10.42 11.72
C LEU A 253 -14.90 -11.66 11.39
N SER A 254 -14.00 -12.05 12.28
CA SER A 254 -13.19 -13.27 12.13
C SER A 254 -14.08 -14.50 11.83
N GLY A 255 -13.68 -15.28 10.82
CA GLY A 255 -14.44 -16.44 10.35
C GLY A 255 -15.69 -16.13 9.52
N LYS A 256 -16.00 -14.86 9.25
CA LYS A 256 -17.15 -14.45 8.41
C LYS A 256 -16.67 -13.82 7.10
N LYS A 257 -17.63 -13.57 6.18
CA LYS A 257 -17.36 -12.80 4.95
C LYS A 257 -17.32 -11.31 5.27
N ARG A 258 -16.61 -10.55 4.44
CA ARG A 258 -16.70 -9.09 4.41
C ARG A 258 -18.12 -8.64 4.10
N MET A 259 -18.62 -7.61 4.81
CA MET A 259 -19.99 -7.13 4.68
C MET A 259 -20.08 -5.64 5.06
N LYS A 260 -21.19 -5.00 4.66
CA LYS A 260 -21.48 -3.65 5.11
C LYS A 260 -21.89 -3.65 6.59
N SER A 261 -21.64 -2.53 7.27
CA SER A 261 -21.99 -2.38 8.69
C SER A 261 -23.48 -2.59 8.96
N VAL A 262 -24.35 -2.19 8.04
CA VAL A 262 -25.81 -2.43 8.13
C VAL A 262 -26.13 -3.93 8.13
N ASP A 263 -25.49 -4.70 7.25
CA ASP A 263 -25.68 -6.15 7.18
C ASP A 263 -25.16 -6.84 8.44
N PHE A 264 -24.01 -6.37 8.97
CA PHE A 264 -23.47 -6.84 10.23
C PHE A 264 -24.46 -6.62 11.39
N LEU A 265 -25.05 -5.42 11.51
CA LEU A 265 -26.01 -5.08 12.56
C LEU A 265 -27.33 -5.83 12.47
N ASN A 266 -27.71 -6.38 11.30
CA ASN A 266 -28.87 -7.26 11.16
C ASN A 266 -28.67 -8.59 11.88
N GLY A 267 -27.46 -9.11 11.90
CA GLY A 267 -27.11 -10.41 12.51
C GLY A 267 -26.35 -10.32 13.84
N TYR A 268 -25.87 -9.15 14.22
CA TYR A 268 -25.02 -8.98 15.39
C TYR A 268 -25.37 -7.67 16.13
N LYS A 269 -25.71 -7.78 17.40
CA LYS A 269 -26.04 -6.61 18.23
C LYS A 269 -24.85 -6.20 19.09
N LEU A 270 -24.59 -4.90 19.11
CA LEU A 270 -23.55 -4.28 19.92
C LEU A 270 -24.21 -3.69 21.19
N ASP A 271 -23.56 -3.89 22.34
CA ASP A 271 -23.94 -3.23 23.57
C ASP A 271 -23.28 -1.85 23.65
N ASN A 272 -23.91 -0.91 24.38
CA ASN A 272 -23.38 0.44 24.59
C ASN A 272 -22.05 0.48 25.36
N LYS A 273 -21.66 -0.63 25.97
CA LYS A 273 -20.41 -0.79 26.72
C LYS A 273 -19.37 -1.61 25.96
N ASP A 274 -19.74 -2.19 24.81
CA ASP A 274 -18.78 -2.82 23.91
C ASP A 274 -17.80 -1.77 23.40
N ARG A 275 -16.53 -2.15 23.22
CA ARG A 275 -15.48 -1.22 22.78
C ARG A 275 -14.57 -1.85 21.74
N PHE A 276 -14.06 -1.02 20.86
CA PHE A 276 -12.89 -1.33 20.03
C PHE A 276 -11.60 -0.99 20.77
N GLN A 277 -10.59 -1.90 20.65
CA GLN A 277 -9.28 -1.78 21.28
C GLN A 277 -8.14 -1.89 20.25
#